data_7499bbaaa4b9f0123660c3d39e0f48e1
#
_entry.id   7499bbaaa4b9f0123660c3d39e0f48e1
#
_cell.length_a   1.000
_cell.length_b   1.000
_cell.length_c   1.000
_cell.angle_alpha   90.00
_cell.angle_beta   90.00
_cell.angle_gamma   90.00
#
_symmetry.space_group_name_H-M   'P 1'
#
loop_
_entity.id
_entity.type
_entity.pdbx_description
1 polymer ?
#
loop_
_entity_poly.entity_id
_entity_poly.type
_entity_poly.pdbx_seq_one_letter_code
_entity_poly.pdbx_strand_id
1 'polypeptide(L)'
;MTSRKVAKVHPFFTKPSADSTASSFQWLKPALGPKRTCLHGINLIPQSTPKVAAFDLDGTVIKSNHKNRSKEAALHWEWWRASVPVKLEELHQEGYSIILISNQALKQQHLDGWKKKIPLISAALPGVPFRILAASAKDGFRKPMPGMWDELERIFAEDGVRIDNNASFFVGDAAGRTNDFASTDRKWAINIDISFYTPEEYFLQLPSAPYTLPGFHVSSLPKLPLLDPPMAQIIPDAAGTELVVFSGFPCLGKSTFFRRHFAPAGYTHINQDTLGSRSKCMKAAEVALKAGTSCVVDNTNRDISTRKHYLDLAKKLQIPVRRVFLLTYVYRNVTLCIRCIEFVGSMDLAWHNNLYRAYVHPSIESRRDIIPYVAFIGFKNHYEEPQLTEGFSEIIKVNWVFEGSEEERKRWSMWLQIDGK
;
A
#
# COMPACT_ATOMS: atom_id res chain seq x y z
N MET A 1 -25.16 -80.34 18.51
CA MET A 1 -25.21 -78.86 18.56
C MET A 1 -23.94 -78.41 19.21
N THR A 2 -22.95 -77.96 18.38
CA THR A 2 -21.62 -77.60 18.84
C THR A 2 -21.56 -76.07 18.83
N SER A 3 -21.49 -75.43 20.01
CA SER A 3 -21.34 -74.04 20.26
C SER A 3 -19.92 -73.60 19.87
N ARG A 4 -19.78 -72.72 18.81
CA ARG A 4 -18.55 -72.02 18.47
C ARG A 4 -18.30 -70.91 19.47
N LYS A 5 -17.23 -71.01 20.28
CA LYS A 5 -16.71 -69.86 21.08
C LYS A 5 -16.11 -68.81 20.16
N VAL A 6 -16.65 -67.61 20.20
CA VAL A 6 -16.06 -66.43 19.57
C VAL A 6 -14.86 -65.95 20.40
N ALA A 7 -13.68 -66.00 19.83
CA ALA A 7 -12.46 -65.49 20.47
C ALA A 7 -12.56 -63.93 20.65
N LYS A 8 -12.42 -63.47 21.90
CA LYS A 8 -12.28 -62.03 22.21
C LYS A 8 -10.91 -61.54 21.75
N VAL A 9 -10.88 -60.70 20.73
CA VAL A 9 -9.66 -60.02 20.28
C VAL A 9 -9.28 -58.96 21.33
N HIS A 10 -8.00 -58.94 21.72
CA HIS A 10 -7.46 -58.01 22.70
C HIS A 10 -7.58 -56.58 22.19
N PRO A 11 -7.92 -55.55 23.00
CA PRO A 11 -8.16 -54.18 22.57
C PRO A 11 -6.97 -53.50 21.82
N PHE A 12 -5.78 -54.06 21.95
CA PHE A 12 -4.56 -53.58 21.27
C PHE A 12 -4.51 -53.88 19.76
N PHE A 13 -5.39 -54.71 19.21
CA PHE A 13 -5.40 -55.12 17.81
C PHE A 13 -6.64 -54.68 17.03
N THR A 14 -7.48 -53.87 17.60
CA THR A 14 -8.52 -53.19 16.82
C THR A 14 -7.87 -52.03 16.04
N LYS A 15 -7.79 -52.18 14.70
CA LYS A 15 -7.55 -51.03 13.84
C LYS A 15 -8.54 -49.92 14.25
N PRO A 16 -8.06 -48.67 14.45
CA PRO A 16 -9.00 -47.57 14.61
C PRO A 16 -9.92 -47.57 13.40
N SER A 17 -11.21 -47.63 13.64
CA SER A 17 -12.20 -47.34 12.60
C SER A 17 -11.86 -46.01 12.01
N ALA A 18 -11.78 -45.93 10.68
CA ALA A 18 -11.66 -44.66 9.94
C ALA A 18 -13.00 -43.92 10.01
N ASP A 19 -13.43 -43.56 11.22
CA ASP A 19 -14.42 -42.52 11.41
C ASP A 19 -13.68 -41.19 11.19
N SER A 20 -14.06 -40.53 10.16
CA SER A 20 -13.63 -39.22 9.74
C SER A 20 -13.43 -38.30 10.94
N THR A 21 -12.18 -38.07 11.36
CA THR A 21 -11.83 -36.88 12.13
C THR A 21 -12.08 -35.71 11.21
N ALA A 22 -13.30 -35.19 11.27
CA ALA A 22 -13.60 -33.93 10.61
C ALA A 22 -12.52 -32.92 11.05
N SER A 23 -11.73 -32.43 10.11
CA SER A 23 -10.67 -31.47 10.39
C SER A 23 -11.30 -30.32 11.19
N SER A 24 -10.76 -30.02 12.36
CA SER A 24 -11.16 -28.88 13.18
C SER A 24 -10.92 -27.54 12.46
N PHE A 25 -10.21 -27.57 11.34
CA PHE A 25 -9.87 -26.41 10.53
C PHE A 25 -10.84 -26.20 9.36
N GLN A 26 -11.20 -24.93 9.15
CA GLN A 26 -11.99 -24.53 7.99
C GLN A 26 -11.50 -23.23 7.37
N TRP A 27 -11.50 -23.17 6.02
CA TRP A 27 -11.36 -21.93 5.28
C TRP A 27 -12.72 -21.22 5.21
N LEU A 28 -12.79 -19.98 5.70
CA LEU A 28 -13.99 -19.17 5.64
C LEU A 28 -14.18 -18.60 4.21
N LYS A 29 -15.42 -18.47 3.79
CA LYS A 29 -15.78 -17.92 2.48
C LYS A 29 -16.91 -16.89 2.65
N PRO A 30 -16.86 -15.79 1.87
CA PRO A 30 -15.81 -15.41 0.92
C PRO A 30 -14.51 -15.03 1.63
N ALA A 31 -13.37 -15.04 0.92
CA ALA A 31 -12.14 -14.44 1.41
C ALA A 31 -12.32 -12.92 1.63
N LEU A 32 -11.56 -12.33 2.53
CA LEU A 32 -11.70 -10.94 2.96
C LEU A 32 -11.22 -9.95 1.91
N GLY A 33 -11.71 -8.72 2.05
CA GLY A 33 -11.40 -7.57 1.21
C GLY A 33 -12.17 -7.51 -0.10
N PRO A 34 -12.21 -6.34 -0.76
CA PRO A 34 -13.03 -6.10 -1.96
C PRO A 34 -12.62 -6.99 -3.15
N LYS A 35 -11.34 -7.34 -3.26
CA LYS A 35 -10.80 -8.24 -4.31
C LYS A 35 -10.70 -9.70 -3.84
N ARG A 36 -11.15 -10.01 -2.63
CA ARG A 36 -11.11 -11.36 -2.02
C ARG A 36 -9.71 -11.99 -2.03
N THR A 37 -8.70 -11.19 -1.74
CA THR A 37 -7.29 -11.57 -1.78
C THR A 37 -6.68 -11.88 -0.42
N CYS A 38 -7.40 -11.65 0.67
CA CYS A 38 -7.01 -12.09 2.00
C CYS A 38 -7.76 -13.37 2.37
N LEU A 39 -7.06 -14.49 2.35
CA LEU A 39 -7.62 -15.78 2.79
C LEU A 39 -7.80 -15.74 4.31
N HIS A 40 -8.91 -16.26 4.81
CA HIS A 40 -9.22 -16.34 6.22
C HIS A 40 -9.61 -17.77 6.57
N GLY A 41 -8.91 -18.36 7.53
CA GLY A 41 -9.20 -19.69 8.06
C GLY A 41 -9.22 -19.69 9.59
N ILE A 42 -9.92 -20.66 10.15
CA ILE A 42 -9.97 -20.86 11.61
C ILE A 42 -9.75 -22.33 11.95
N ASN A 43 -9.03 -22.55 13.04
CA ASN A 43 -8.93 -23.83 13.73
C ASN A 43 -9.77 -23.79 15.00
N LEU A 44 -10.61 -24.77 15.23
CA LEU A 44 -11.55 -24.79 16.35
C LEU A 44 -12.45 -23.53 16.33
N ILE A 45 -12.75 -22.97 17.51
CA ILE A 45 -13.52 -21.73 17.67
C ILE A 45 -12.65 -20.69 18.39
N PRO A 46 -11.81 -19.94 17.64
CA PRO A 46 -10.91 -18.99 18.26
C PRO A 46 -11.71 -17.80 18.85
N GLN A 47 -11.47 -17.55 20.13
CA GLN A 47 -12.07 -16.42 20.84
C GLN A 47 -11.29 -15.13 20.52
N SER A 48 -11.98 -14.02 20.35
CA SER A 48 -11.37 -12.70 20.29
C SER A 48 -11.06 -12.22 21.70
N THR A 49 -9.79 -11.91 21.97
CA THR A 49 -9.34 -11.34 23.25
C THR A 49 -8.50 -10.09 22.98
N PRO A 50 -8.41 -9.12 23.94
CA PRO A 50 -7.61 -7.94 23.73
C PRO A 50 -6.13 -8.21 23.47
N LYS A 51 -5.59 -9.33 23.98
CA LYS A 51 -4.18 -9.73 23.79
C LYS A 51 -4.02 -10.60 22.56
N VAL A 52 -3.24 -10.16 21.60
CA VAL A 52 -2.97 -10.90 20.37
C VAL A 52 -1.51 -11.35 20.31
N ALA A 53 -1.30 -12.66 20.14
CA ALA A 53 -0.02 -13.24 19.80
C ALA A 53 -0.05 -13.63 18.32
N ALA A 54 0.54 -12.77 17.47
CA ALA A 54 0.59 -12.95 16.03
C ALA A 54 1.92 -13.59 15.60
N PHE A 55 1.89 -14.46 14.60
CA PHE A 55 3.06 -15.16 14.08
C PHE A 55 3.05 -15.19 12.56
N ASP A 56 4.19 -14.92 11.94
CA ASP A 56 4.40 -15.38 10.57
C ASP A 56 4.42 -16.92 10.53
N LEU A 57 4.12 -17.48 9.37
CA LEU A 57 4.02 -18.94 9.22
C LEU A 57 5.34 -19.56 8.76
N ASP A 58 5.81 -19.18 7.55
CA ASP A 58 6.90 -19.83 6.84
C ASP A 58 8.27 -19.28 7.27
N GLY A 59 9.04 -19.98 8.06
CA GLY A 59 10.31 -19.53 8.67
C GLY A 59 10.16 -19.14 10.14
N THR A 60 8.92 -19.13 10.66
CA THR A 60 8.59 -18.74 12.03
C THR A 60 7.90 -19.87 12.80
N VAL A 61 6.70 -20.27 12.41
CA VAL A 61 5.97 -21.39 13.02
C VAL A 61 6.42 -22.72 12.43
N ILE A 62 6.59 -22.76 11.10
CA ILE A 62 7.11 -23.91 10.37
C ILE A 62 8.39 -23.54 9.62
N LYS A 63 9.23 -24.55 9.32
CA LYS A 63 10.43 -24.33 8.50
C LYS A 63 10.04 -23.87 7.10
N SER A 64 10.77 -22.89 6.58
CA SER A 64 10.66 -22.47 5.18
C SER A 64 11.13 -23.58 4.24
N ASN A 65 10.30 -23.95 3.26
CA ASN A 65 10.62 -25.01 2.29
C ASN A 65 10.78 -24.42 0.87
N HIS A 66 11.77 -23.53 0.69
CA HIS A 66 11.98 -22.81 -0.58
C HIS A 66 12.61 -23.70 -1.69
N LYS A 67 13.21 -24.84 -1.35
CA LYS A 67 14.04 -25.60 -2.28
C LYS A 67 13.31 -26.70 -3.06
N ASN A 68 12.17 -27.18 -2.61
CA ASN A 68 11.47 -28.29 -3.27
C ASN A 68 10.07 -27.89 -3.75
N ARG A 69 9.89 -27.89 -5.09
CA ARG A 69 8.63 -27.47 -5.75
C ARG A 69 7.77 -28.63 -6.24
N SER A 70 8.02 -29.88 -5.80
CA SER A 70 7.18 -31.02 -6.15
C SER A 70 5.81 -30.93 -5.47
N LYS A 71 4.80 -31.61 -6.03
CA LYS A 71 3.44 -31.62 -5.45
C LYS A 71 3.42 -32.30 -4.07
N GLU A 72 4.26 -33.32 -3.85
CA GLU A 72 4.38 -34.01 -2.58
C GLU A 72 5.09 -33.14 -1.53
N ALA A 73 6.12 -32.39 -1.95
CA ALA A 73 6.80 -31.41 -1.08
C ALA A 73 5.90 -30.24 -0.67
N ALA A 74 4.84 -29.94 -1.43
CA ALA A 74 3.90 -28.88 -1.08
C ALA A 74 3.11 -29.18 0.20
N LEU A 75 2.92 -30.45 0.55
CA LEU A 75 2.24 -30.87 1.77
C LEU A 75 3.20 -31.17 2.92
N HIS A 76 4.50 -31.31 2.63
CA HIS A 76 5.51 -31.56 3.66
C HIS A 76 5.76 -30.28 4.46
N TRP A 77 5.78 -30.41 5.78
CA TRP A 77 6.11 -29.32 6.71
C TRP A 77 6.72 -29.89 7.98
N GLU A 78 7.46 -29.09 8.69
CA GLU A 78 8.03 -29.38 10.01
C GLU A 78 7.93 -28.13 10.87
N TRP A 79 7.78 -28.32 12.17
CA TRP A 79 7.89 -27.20 13.10
C TRP A 79 9.24 -26.51 12.94
N TRP A 80 9.25 -25.17 13.07
CA TRP A 80 10.50 -24.42 13.10
C TRP A 80 11.42 -24.92 14.21
N ARG A 81 10.85 -25.22 15.40
CA ARG A 81 11.46 -25.95 16.52
C ARG A 81 10.39 -26.79 17.22
N ALA A 82 10.82 -27.82 17.93
CA ALA A 82 9.92 -28.71 18.69
C ALA A 82 9.17 -27.95 19.82
N SER A 83 9.68 -26.81 20.27
CA SER A 83 9.04 -25.98 21.30
C SER A 83 7.86 -25.13 20.77
N VAL A 84 7.70 -24.98 19.45
CA VAL A 84 6.67 -24.10 18.86
C VAL A 84 5.25 -24.49 19.30
N PRO A 85 4.79 -25.77 19.13
CA PRO A 85 3.42 -26.13 19.50
C PRO A 85 3.14 -25.93 20.99
N VAL A 86 4.11 -26.26 21.86
CA VAL A 86 3.97 -26.07 23.31
C VAL A 86 3.81 -24.59 23.64
N LYS A 87 4.62 -23.74 22.99
CA LYS A 87 4.57 -22.28 23.24
C LYS A 87 3.25 -21.65 22.77
N LEU A 88 2.69 -22.10 21.66
CA LEU A 88 1.38 -21.65 21.20
C LEU A 88 0.25 -22.09 22.16
N GLU A 89 0.35 -23.27 22.74
CA GLU A 89 -0.61 -23.76 23.73
C GLU A 89 -0.51 -22.95 25.03
N GLU A 90 0.71 -22.67 25.54
CA GLU A 90 0.93 -21.79 26.71
C GLU A 90 0.29 -20.42 26.51
N LEU A 91 0.53 -19.78 25.37
CA LEU A 91 -0.06 -18.48 25.06
C LEU A 91 -1.59 -18.51 25.03
N HIS A 92 -2.18 -19.56 24.45
CA HIS A 92 -3.62 -19.72 24.48
C HIS A 92 -4.14 -19.83 25.92
N GLN A 93 -3.46 -20.59 26.79
CA GLN A 93 -3.81 -20.71 28.22
C GLN A 93 -3.61 -19.39 28.97
N GLU A 94 -2.64 -18.56 28.56
CA GLU A 94 -2.41 -17.20 29.08
C GLU A 94 -3.46 -16.17 28.58
N GLY A 95 -4.40 -16.61 27.75
CA GLY A 95 -5.52 -15.80 27.24
C GLY A 95 -5.20 -14.95 26.01
N TYR A 96 -4.17 -15.31 25.23
CA TYR A 96 -3.92 -14.68 23.94
C TYR A 96 -4.80 -15.26 22.84
N SER A 97 -5.29 -14.42 21.94
CA SER A 97 -5.77 -14.83 20.63
C SER A 97 -4.57 -15.17 19.74
N ILE A 98 -4.48 -16.42 19.27
CA ILE A 98 -3.40 -16.88 18.39
C ILE A 98 -3.76 -16.57 16.93
N ILE A 99 -2.90 -15.79 16.26
CA ILE A 99 -3.13 -15.32 14.89
C ILE A 99 -1.92 -15.69 14.02
N LEU A 100 -2.16 -16.40 12.91
CA LEU A 100 -1.13 -16.64 11.90
C LEU A 100 -1.29 -15.63 10.75
N ILE A 101 -0.21 -14.92 10.39
CA ILE A 101 -0.20 -13.84 9.39
C ILE A 101 0.81 -14.19 8.30
N SER A 102 0.35 -14.48 7.09
CA SER A 102 1.24 -15.02 6.06
C SER A 102 1.14 -14.30 4.71
N ASN A 103 2.29 -14.14 4.03
CA ASN A 103 2.40 -13.60 2.67
C ASN A 103 2.49 -14.72 1.64
N GLN A 104 1.38 -15.03 0.93
CA GLN A 104 1.25 -16.17 0.02
C GLN A 104 0.91 -15.78 -1.43
N ALA A 105 1.57 -14.74 -1.99
CA ALA A 105 1.35 -14.34 -3.39
C ALA A 105 1.90 -15.39 -4.38
N LEU A 106 1.34 -16.60 -4.34
CA LEU A 106 1.71 -17.76 -5.14
C LEU A 106 0.84 -17.86 -6.41
N LYS A 107 1.36 -18.56 -7.44
CA LYS A 107 0.51 -19.03 -8.54
C LYS A 107 -0.57 -19.97 -8.00
N GLN A 108 -1.77 -19.99 -8.64
CA GLN A 108 -2.96 -20.69 -8.15
C GLN A 108 -2.69 -22.16 -7.74
N GLN A 109 -2.00 -22.92 -8.59
CA GLN A 109 -1.68 -24.32 -8.30
C GLN A 109 -0.84 -24.53 -7.03
N HIS A 110 0.07 -23.59 -6.72
CA HIS A 110 0.89 -23.64 -5.50
C HIS A 110 0.08 -23.16 -4.29
N LEU A 111 -0.80 -22.20 -4.49
CA LEU A 111 -1.70 -21.70 -3.45
C LEU A 111 -2.66 -22.81 -2.99
N ASP A 112 -3.19 -23.61 -3.92
CA ASP A 112 -4.08 -24.73 -3.60
C ASP A 112 -3.34 -25.82 -2.80
N GLY A 113 -2.07 -26.09 -3.12
CA GLY A 113 -1.21 -26.97 -2.34
C GLY A 113 -0.96 -26.44 -0.92
N TRP A 114 -0.62 -25.15 -0.83
CA TRP A 114 -0.41 -24.49 0.45
C TRP A 114 -1.69 -24.49 1.32
N LYS A 115 -2.86 -24.23 0.72
CA LYS A 115 -4.15 -24.30 1.45
C LYS A 115 -4.44 -25.68 2.02
N LYS A 116 -4.01 -26.77 1.36
CA LYS A 116 -4.14 -28.14 1.86
C LYS A 116 -3.17 -28.46 3.00
N LYS A 117 -2.04 -27.75 3.11
CA LYS A 117 -1.07 -27.89 4.20
C LYS A 117 -1.63 -27.39 5.53
N ILE A 118 -2.41 -26.32 5.54
CA ILE A 118 -2.87 -25.67 6.77
C ILE A 118 -3.71 -26.61 7.66
N PRO A 119 -4.66 -27.41 7.13
CA PRO A 119 -5.37 -28.42 7.92
C PRO A 119 -4.45 -29.46 8.56
N LEU A 120 -3.31 -29.80 7.93
CA LEU A 120 -2.34 -30.76 8.50
C LEU A 120 -1.59 -30.14 9.69
N ILE A 121 -1.23 -28.84 9.60
CA ILE A 121 -0.63 -28.09 10.71
C ILE A 121 -1.65 -27.98 11.85
N SER A 122 -2.89 -27.66 11.53
CA SER A 122 -4.00 -27.56 12.48
C SER A 122 -4.21 -28.88 13.25
N ALA A 123 -4.18 -30.03 12.56
CA ALA A 123 -4.32 -31.33 13.19
C ALA A 123 -3.19 -31.64 14.20
N ALA A 124 -2.02 -31.00 14.06
CA ALA A 124 -0.92 -31.10 15.02
C ALA A 124 -1.03 -30.05 16.17
N LEU A 125 -2.10 -29.27 16.22
CA LEU A 125 -2.45 -28.30 17.27
C LEU A 125 -3.87 -28.55 17.79
N PRO A 126 -4.18 -29.74 18.31
CA PRO A 126 -5.57 -30.12 18.64
C PRO A 126 -6.19 -29.29 19.77
N GLY A 127 -5.37 -28.66 20.61
CA GLY A 127 -5.81 -27.83 21.75
C GLY A 127 -5.67 -26.32 21.53
N VAL A 128 -5.21 -25.87 20.35
CA VAL A 128 -4.92 -24.45 20.10
C VAL A 128 -5.90 -23.86 19.09
N PRO A 129 -6.91 -23.11 19.51
CA PRO A 129 -7.72 -22.31 18.61
C PRO A 129 -6.88 -21.20 17.99
N PHE A 130 -6.92 -21.05 16.66
CA PHE A 130 -6.22 -19.96 15.98
C PHE A 130 -6.97 -19.46 14.74
N ARG A 131 -6.69 -18.22 14.33
CA ARG A 131 -7.07 -17.66 13.04
C ARG A 131 -5.83 -17.58 12.14
N ILE A 132 -6.02 -17.78 10.84
CA ILE A 132 -4.99 -17.51 9.84
C ILE A 132 -5.52 -16.50 8.83
N LEU A 133 -4.73 -15.45 8.61
CA LEU A 133 -4.93 -14.47 7.54
C LEU A 133 -3.76 -14.58 6.57
N ALA A 134 -4.04 -14.73 5.28
CA ALA A 134 -2.99 -14.91 4.29
C ALA A 134 -3.23 -14.06 3.04
N ALA A 135 -2.29 -13.18 2.72
CA ALA A 135 -2.31 -12.36 1.53
C ALA A 135 -1.98 -13.20 0.29
N SER A 136 -2.95 -13.43 -0.58
CA SER A 136 -2.78 -14.21 -1.83
C SER A 136 -2.39 -13.37 -3.04
N ALA A 137 -2.31 -12.04 -2.90
CA ALA A 137 -1.93 -11.09 -3.94
C ALA A 137 -0.91 -10.05 -3.43
N LYS A 138 -0.37 -9.26 -4.35
CA LYS A 138 0.49 -8.12 -4.04
C LYS A 138 -0.36 -6.86 -3.93
N ASP A 139 -1.10 -6.74 -2.84
CA ASP A 139 -2.00 -5.62 -2.58
C ASP A 139 -1.93 -5.16 -1.11
N GLY A 140 -2.93 -4.40 -0.63
CA GLY A 140 -2.96 -3.84 0.71
C GLY A 140 -2.98 -4.87 1.86
N PHE A 141 -3.18 -6.15 1.58
CA PHE A 141 -3.09 -7.21 2.58
C PHE A 141 -1.68 -7.75 2.78
N ARG A 142 -0.80 -7.59 1.76
CA ARG A 142 0.55 -8.14 1.84
C ARG A 142 1.44 -7.33 2.77
N LYS A 143 2.04 -7.96 3.81
CA LYS A 143 3.05 -7.33 4.67
C LYS A 143 4.14 -6.66 3.82
N PRO A 144 4.53 -5.40 4.10
CA PRO A 144 4.27 -4.66 5.33
C PRO A 144 2.95 -3.87 5.37
N MET A 145 2.08 -3.94 4.34
CA MET A 145 0.78 -3.26 4.35
C MET A 145 -0.09 -3.73 5.52
N PRO A 146 -0.87 -2.84 6.17
CA PRO A 146 -1.62 -3.14 7.40
C PRO A 146 -2.92 -3.94 7.18
N GLY A 147 -3.38 -4.14 5.95
CA GLY A 147 -4.73 -4.61 5.65
C GLY A 147 -5.15 -5.91 6.34
N MET A 148 -4.23 -6.86 6.61
CA MET A 148 -4.58 -8.05 7.40
C MET A 148 -4.89 -7.71 8.86
N TRP A 149 -4.21 -6.69 9.43
CA TRP A 149 -4.50 -6.20 10.78
C TRP A 149 -5.79 -5.40 10.82
N ASP A 150 -6.04 -4.52 9.85
CA ASP A 150 -7.30 -3.77 9.73
C ASP A 150 -8.52 -4.72 9.69
N GLU A 151 -8.43 -5.85 8.97
CA GLU A 151 -9.48 -6.88 8.94
C GLU A 151 -9.58 -7.64 10.27
N LEU A 152 -8.47 -7.91 10.95
CA LEU A 152 -8.47 -8.54 12.26
C LEU A 152 -9.16 -7.63 13.29
N GLU A 153 -8.83 -6.35 13.32
CA GLU A 153 -9.47 -5.35 14.19
C GLU A 153 -10.99 -5.28 13.92
N ARG A 154 -11.39 -5.33 12.64
CA ARG A 154 -12.81 -5.34 12.27
C ARG A 154 -13.52 -6.60 12.80
N ILE A 155 -12.91 -7.79 12.63
CA ILE A 155 -13.48 -9.05 13.13
C ILE A 155 -13.61 -9.00 14.65
N PHE A 156 -12.61 -8.50 15.36
CA PHE A 156 -12.63 -8.39 16.83
C PHE A 156 -13.66 -7.36 17.29
N ALA A 157 -13.82 -6.26 16.56
CA ALA A 157 -14.84 -5.26 16.86
C ALA A 157 -16.27 -5.81 16.70
N GLU A 158 -16.50 -6.72 15.74
CA GLU A 158 -17.78 -7.43 15.58
C GLU A 158 -18.08 -8.32 16.79
N ASP A 159 -17.06 -8.87 17.44
CA ASP A 159 -17.17 -9.62 18.69
C ASP A 159 -17.21 -8.70 19.94
N GLY A 160 -17.22 -7.37 19.76
CA GLY A 160 -17.21 -6.39 20.86
C GLY A 160 -15.84 -6.24 21.56
N VAL A 161 -14.76 -6.71 20.95
CA VAL A 161 -13.41 -6.67 21.51
C VAL A 161 -12.55 -5.66 20.77
N ARG A 162 -11.81 -4.84 21.54
CA ARG A 162 -10.76 -3.97 21.01
C ARG A 162 -9.39 -4.57 21.33
N ILE A 163 -8.54 -4.68 20.33
CA ILE A 163 -7.17 -5.16 20.49
C ILE A 163 -6.35 -4.13 21.28
N ASP A 164 -5.60 -4.60 22.27
CA ASP A 164 -4.60 -3.82 23.00
C ASP A 164 -3.22 -4.03 22.35
N ASN A 165 -2.78 -3.04 21.58
CA ASN A 165 -1.50 -3.11 20.87
C ASN A 165 -0.31 -3.24 21.81
N ASN A 166 -0.38 -2.64 23.02
CA ASN A 166 0.70 -2.71 24.01
C ASN A 166 0.83 -4.10 24.63
N ALA A 167 -0.27 -4.84 24.72
CA ALA A 167 -0.30 -6.21 25.22
C ALA A 167 -0.16 -7.26 24.11
N SER A 168 -0.02 -6.82 22.85
CA SER A 168 0.07 -7.67 21.66
C SER A 168 1.47 -7.65 21.08
N PHE A 169 1.81 -8.72 20.33
CA PHE A 169 3.12 -8.82 19.69
C PHE A 169 3.06 -9.64 18.40
N PHE A 170 4.09 -9.50 17.59
CA PHE A 170 4.28 -10.26 16.35
C PHE A 170 5.67 -10.93 16.32
N VAL A 171 5.69 -12.20 15.93
CA VAL A 171 6.93 -12.95 15.71
C VAL A 171 7.08 -13.25 14.22
N GLY A 172 8.25 -12.91 13.63
CA GLY A 172 8.49 -13.12 12.21
C GLY A 172 9.97 -13.18 11.82
N ASP A 173 10.30 -13.91 10.76
CA ASP A 173 11.67 -14.14 10.30
C ASP A 173 12.19 -13.07 9.32
N ALA A 174 11.29 -12.36 8.62
CA ALA A 174 11.64 -11.26 7.72
C ALA A 174 11.91 -9.97 8.53
N ALA A 175 13.00 -9.96 9.30
CA ALA A 175 13.30 -8.96 10.32
C ALA A 175 14.31 -7.88 9.90
N GLY A 176 14.96 -8.01 8.72
CA GLY A 176 15.97 -7.07 8.20
C GLY A 176 17.38 -7.30 8.77
N ARG A 177 17.67 -8.49 9.31
CA ARG A 177 19.02 -8.87 9.72
C ARG A 177 19.89 -9.16 8.49
N THR A 178 21.18 -9.23 8.64
CA THR A 178 22.16 -9.38 7.54
C THR A 178 21.84 -10.52 6.56
N ASN A 179 21.30 -11.65 7.06
CA ASN A 179 21.00 -12.84 6.26
C ASN A 179 19.51 -13.01 5.94
N ASP A 180 18.66 -12.08 6.35
CA ASP A 180 17.23 -12.15 6.08
C ASP A 180 16.95 -11.76 4.62
N PHE A 181 16.01 -12.45 4.00
CA PHE A 181 15.60 -12.16 2.62
C PHE A 181 14.80 -10.84 2.51
N ALA A 182 14.24 -10.35 3.61
CA ALA A 182 13.42 -9.15 3.67
C ALA A 182 13.35 -8.56 5.10
N SER A 183 12.68 -7.42 5.23
CA SER A 183 12.36 -6.79 6.51
C SER A 183 10.83 -6.56 6.68
N THR A 184 10.03 -7.29 5.92
CA THR A 184 8.58 -7.03 5.80
C THR A 184 7.82 -7.31 7.08
N ASP A 185 8.26 -8.26 7.89
CA ASP A 185 7.62 -8.61 9.17
C ASP A 185 7.84 -7.53 10.22
N ARG A 186 9.09 -7.10 10.38
CA ARG A 186 9.41 -6.00 11.32
C ARG A 186 8.73 -4.69 10.90
N LYS A 187 8.75 -4.36 9.61
CA LYS A 187 8.04 -3.20 9.09
C LYS A 187 6.54 -3.27 9.33
N TRP A 188 5.95 -4.45 9.18
CA TRP A 188 4.54 -4.66 9.45
C TRP A 188 4.19 -4.42 10.91
N ALA A 189 4.97 -4.97 11.86
CA ALA A 189 4.78 -4.72 13.28
C ALA A 189 4.91 -3.23 13.64
N ILE A 190 5.89 -2.53 13.04
CA ILE A 190 6.05 -1.07 13.19
C ILE A 190 4.82 -0.33 12.68
N ASN A 191 4.29 -0.71 11.52
CA ASN A 191 3.13 -0.06 10.92
C ASN A 191 1.86 -0.16 11.77
N ILE A 192 1.66 -1.30 12.44
CA ILE A 192 0.49 -1.54 13.28
C ILE A 192 0.74 -1.26 14.77
N ASP A 193 1.95 -0.79 15.11
CA ASP A 193 2.32 -0.33 16.44
C ASP A 193 2.21 -1.42 17.52
N ILE A 194 2.80 -2.61 17.25
CA ILE A 194 2.93 -3.70 18.22
C ILE A 194 4.39 -4.13 18.38
N SER A 195 4.70 -4.79 19.50
CA SER A 195 6.03 -5.36 19.75
C SER A 195 6.42 -6.41 18.72
N PHE A 196 7.69 -6.43 18.30
CA PHE A 196 8.22 -7.37 17.32
C PHE A 196 9.36 -8.22 17.91
N TYR A 197 9.34 -9.51 17.61
CA TYR A 197 10.40 -10.46 17.93
C TYR A 197 10.75 -11.31 16.71
N THR A 198 12.02 -11.69 16.60
CA THR A 198 12.41 -12.78 15.69
C THR A 198 12.09 -14.13 16.32
N PRO A 199 11.99 -15.23 15.51
CA PRO A 199 11.80 -16.57 16.07
C PRO A 199 12.90 -16.95 17.08
N GLU A 200 14.13 -16.54 16.86
CA GLU A 200 15.26 -16.77 17.76
C GLU A 200 15.12 -16.04 19.08
N GLU A 201 14.70 -14.75 19.06
CA GLU A 201 14.42 -13.97 20.25
C GLU A 201 13.27 -14.58 21.05
N TYR A 202 12.20 -14.97 20.37
CA TYR A 202 10.97 -15.42 21.03
C TYR A 202 11.06 -16.86 21.55
N PHE A 203 11.44 -17.81 20.69
CA PHE A 203 11.43 -19.24 21.04
C PHE A 203 12.73 -19.71 21.72
N LEU A 204 13.85 -19.05 21.45
CA LEU A 204 15.16 -19.45 21.98
C LEU A 204 15.71 -18.45 23.00
N GLN A 205 15.00 -17.33 23.24
CA GLN A 205 15.41 -16.26 24.18
C GLN A 205 16.82 -15.72 23.89
N LEU A 206 17.21 -15.71 22.59
CA LEU A 206 18.48 -15.13 22.17
C LEU A 206 18.40 -13.59 22.17
N PRO A 207 19.54 -12.90 22.37
CA PRO A 207 19.58 -11.45 22.28
C PRO A 207 19.22 -10.93 20.89
N SER A 208 18.69 -9.70 20.83
CA SER A 208 18.36 -9.04 19.58
C SER A 208 19.58 -8.84 18.70
N ALA A 209 19.46 -9.20 17.42
CA ALA A 209 20.50 -8.99 16.43
C ALA A 209 20.35 -7.62 15.74
N PRO A 210 21.45 -7.00 15.27
CA PRO A 210 21.40 -5.79 14.46
C PRO A 210 20.57 -6.01 13.18
N TYR A 211 19.79 -4.97 12.79
CA TYR A 211 18.96 -5.01 11.60
C TYR A 211 18.97 -3.67 10.86
N THR A 212 18.55 -3.71 9.61
CA THR A 212 18.31 -2.53 8.78
C THR A 212 16.93 -2.61 8.15
N LEU A 213 16.34 -1.44 7.87
CA LEU A 213 15.06 -1.34 7.18
C LEU A 213 15.27 -0.68 5.82
N PRO A 214 15.66 -1.42 4.80
CA PRO A 214 15.94 -0.87 3.46
C PRO A 214 14.67 -0.38 2.78
N GLY A 215 14.85 0.50 1.78
CA GLY A 215 13.77 1.07 0.98
C GLY A 215 13.36 2.46 1.43
N PHE A 216 12.38 3.04 0.71
CA PHE A 216 11.93 4.40 0.97
C PHE A 216 11.05 4.46 2.23
N HIS A 217 11.34 5.43 3.08
CA HIS A 217 10.47 5.82 4.18
C HIS A 217 10.35 7.35 4.22
N VAL A 218 9.18 7.84 4.59
CA VAL A 218 8.87 9.27 4.58
C VAL A 218 9.73 10.11 5.52
N SER A 219 10.36 9.50 6.54
CA SER A 219 11.31 10.19 7.42
C SER A 219 12.59 10.66 6.71
N SER A 220 12.87 10.11 5.53
CA SER A 220 14.01 10.54 4.69
C SER A 220 13.72 11.82 3.87
N LEU A 221 12.47 12.30 3.87
CA LEU A 221 12.10 13.49 3.11
C LEU A 221 12.67 14.76 3.74
N PRO A 222 13.24 15.66 2.93
CA PRO A 222 13.69 16.96 3.41
C PRO A 222 12.49 17.82 3.81
N LYS A 223 12.67 18.64 4.83
CA LYS A 223 11.69 19.68 5.22
C LYS A 223 11.89 20.91 4.33
N LEU A 224 11.08 21.05 3.31
CA LEU A 224 11.14 22.16 2.37
C LEU A 224 9.88 23.02 2.50
N PRO A 225 9.95 24.33 2.18
CA PRO A 225 8.76 25.17 2.02
C PRO A 225 7.90 24.65 0.87
N LEU A 226 6.58 24.87 0.93
CA LEU A 226 5.66 24.41 -0.12
C LEU A 226 6.04 24.92 -1.51
N LEU A 227 6.41 26.19 -1.59
CA LEU A 227 6.74 26.86 -2.86
C LEU A 227 8.23 27.21 -2.92
N ASP A 228 8.79 27.17 -4.13
CA ASP A 228 10.09 27.70 -4.47
C ASP A 228 9.98 28.55 -5.76
N PRO A 229 10.20 29.88 -5.67
CA PRO A 229 10.60 30.62 -4.46
C PRO A 229 9.47 30.69 -3.42
N PRO A 230 9.79 30.76 -2.10
CA PRO A 230 8.78 30.71 -1.02
C PRO A 230 7.71 31.80 -1.05
N MET A 231 7.99 32.93 -1.67
CA MET A 231 7.07 34.07 -1.82
C MET A 231 6.31 34.08 -3.15
N ALA A 232 6.41 33.03 -3.96
CA ALA A 232 5.70 32.92 -5.23
C ALA A 232 4.18 33.01 -5.03
N GLN A 233 3.52 33.80 -5.86
CA GLN A 233 2.05 33.88 -5.86
C GLN A 233 1.47 32.78 -6.74
N ILE A 234 0.70 31.87 -6.13
CA ILE A 234 0.02 30.79 -6.88
C ILE A 234 -0.99 31.40 -7.87
N ILE A 235 -1.77 32.37 -7.42
CA ILE A 235 -2.68 33.15 -8.25
C ILE A 235 -2.25 34.63 -8.16
N PRO A 236 -1.76 35.23 -9.25
CA PRO A 236 -1.37 36.66 -9.26
C PRO A 236 -2.58 37.58 -9.09
N ASP A 237 -2.44 38.65 -8.29
CA ASP A 237 -3.52 39.57 -7.98
C ASP A 237 -4.10 40.28 -9.23
N ALA A 238 -3.30 40.47 -10.26
CA ALA A 238 -3.67 41.15 -11.52
C ALA A 238 -3.59 40.21 -12.73
N ALA A 239 -3.93 38.93 -12.53
CA ALA A 239 -3.89 37.93 -13.60
C ALA A 239 -4.94 38.27 -14.68
N GLY A 240 -4.47 38.56 -15.90
CA GLY A 240 -5.32 38.40 -17.08
C GLY A 240 -5.57 36.93 -17.37
N THR A 241 -6.15 36.63 -18.53
CA THR A 241 -6.30 35.23 -18.96
C THR A 241 -4.92 34.57 -19.07
N GLU A 242 -4.75 33.44 -18.42
CA GLU A 242 -3.48 32.71 -18.43
C GLU A 242 -3.67 31.20 -18.69
N LEU A 243 -2.61 30.59 -19.17
CA LEU A 243 -2.46 29.13 -19.29
C LEU A 243 -1.42 28.65 -18.27
N VAL A 244 -1.81 27.76 -17.38
CA VAL A 244 -0.91 27.12 -16.43
C VAL A 244 -0.68 25.68 -16.83
N VAL A 245 0.57 25.25 -16.94
CA VAL A 245 0.94 23.88 -17.26
C VAL A 245 1.55 23.24 -16.02
N PHE A 246 0.92 22.19 -15.51
CA PHE A 246 1.50 21.38 -14.43
C PHE A 246 2.49 20.38 -15.01
N SER A 247 3.64 20.19 -14.36
CA SER A 247 4.63 19.16 -14.68
C SER A 247 5.02 18.41 -13.41
N GLY A 248 5.32 17.13 -13.53
CA GLY A 248 5.78 16.28 -12.41
C GLY A 248 5.18 14.88 -12.40
N PHE A 249 5.78 14.01 -11.59
CA PHE A 249 5.35 12.62 -11.44
C PHE A 249 3.84 12.48 -11.18
N PRO A 250 3.20 11.37 -11.59
CA PRO A 250 1.89 11.02 -11.06
C PRO A 250 1.97 10.94 -9.52
N CYS A 251 0.82 11.12 -8.86
CA CYS A 251 0.69 11.01 -7.39
C CYS A 251 1.47 12.05 -6.54
N LEU A 252 1.94 13.15 -7.14
CA LEU A 252 2.53 14.28 -6.39
C LEU A 252 1.52 15.39 -6.06
N GLY A 253 0.22 15.10 -6.06
CA GLY A 253 -0.79 16.04 -5.57
C GLY A 253 -1.28 17.09 -6.58
N LYS A 254 -0.90 17.05 -7.87
CA LYS A 254 -1.29 18.02 -8.90
C LYS A 254 -2.78 18.36 -8.89
N SER A 255 -3.65 17.36 -9.01
CA SER A 255 -5.11 17.58 -9.06
C SER A 255 -5.68 18.08 -7.72
N THR A 256 -5.06 17.75 -6.59
CA THR A 256 -5.42 18.30 -5.28
C THR A 256 -5.04 19.77 -5.20
N PHE A 257 -3.85 20.12 -5.66
CA PHE A 257 -3.37 21.49 -5.74
C PHE A 257 -4.27 22.36 -6.65
N PHE A 258 -4.70 21.81 -7.81
CA PHE A 258 -5.69 22.47 -8.65
C PHE A 258 -6.98 22.75 -7.89
N ARG A 259 -7.59 21.74 -7.26
CA ARG A 259 -8.85 21.89 -6.53
C ARG A 259 -8.77 22.92 -5.41
N ARG A 260 -7.62 23.02 -4.75
CA ARG A 260 -7.42 23.91 -3.61
C ARG A 260 -7.18 25.37 -4.02
N HIS A 261 -6.39 25.59 -5.06
CA HIS A 261 -5.91 26.92 -5.39
C HIS A 261 -6.53 27.51 -6.66
N PHE A 262 -6.72 26.71 -7.70
CA PHE A 262 -7.16 27.19 -9.01
C PHE A 262 -8.66 27.09 -9.24
N ALA A 263 -9.30 26.05 -8.73
CA ALA A 263 -10.75 25.88 -8.87
C ALA A 263 -11.54 27.03 -8.21
N PRO A 264 -11.22 27.48 -6.96
CA PRO A 264 -11.89 28.63 -6.36
C PRO A 264 -11.66 29.95 -7.11
N ALA A 265 -10.55 30.04 -7.83
CA ALA A 265 -10.22 31.24 -8.67
C ALA A 265 -10.85 31.14 -10.08
N GLY A 266 -11.71 30.18 -10.36
CA GLY A 266 -12.46 30.08 -11.62
C GLY A 266 -11.69 29.52 -12.81
N TYR A 267 -10.54 28.86 -12.60
CA TYR A 267 -9.77 28.24 -13.68
C TYR A 267 -10.41 26.97 -14.20
N THR A 268 -10.39 26.81 -15.52
CA THR A 268 -10.85 25.57 -16.17
C THR A 268 -9.83 24.45 -15.95
N HIS A 269 -10.30 23.30 -15.42
CA HIS A 269 -9.49 22.09 -15.25
C HIS A 269 -9.38 21.29 -16.53
N ILE A 270 -8.18 21.08 -17.04
CA ILE A 270 -7.91 20.29 -18.24
C ILE A 270 -7.04 19.11 -17.86
N ASN A 271 -7.65 17.94 -17.84
CA ASN A 271 -7.00 16.70 -17.43
C ASN A 271 -7.26 15.59 -18.45
N GLN A 272 -6.20 14.86 -18.85
CA GLN A 272 -6.29 13.85 -19.87
C GLN A 272 -7.04 12.58 -19.40
N ASP A 273 -6.98 12.27 -18.11
CA ASP A 273 -7.71 11.11 -17.55
C ASP A 273 -9.23 11.31 -17.68
N THR A 274 -9.69 12.57 -17.58
CA THR A 274 -11.09 12.93 -17.76
C THR A 274 -11.46 13.08 -19.24
N LEU A 275 -10.62 13.74 -20.03
CA LEU A 275 -10.90 14.09 -21.43
C LEU A 275 -10.52 12.97 -22.40
N GLY A 276 -9.70 11.99 -21.99
CA GLY A 276 -9.34 10.79 -22.72
C GLY A 276 -8.19 10.93 -23.73
N SER A 277 -7.85 12.16 -24.19
CA SER A 277 -6.74 12.36 -25.13
C SER A 277 -6.13 13.75 -25.09
N ARG A 278 -4.84 13.84 -25.49
CA ARG A 278 -4.15 15.13 -25.64
C ARG A 278 -4.87 16.08 -26.58
N SER A 279 -5.36 15.58 -27.72
CA SER A 279 -6.09 16.41 -28.68
C SER A 279 -7.32 17.07 -28.08
N LYS A 280 -8.08 16.34 -27.25
CA LYS A 280 -9.22 16.91 -26.53
C LYS A 280 -8.78 17.91 -25.46
N CYS A 281 -7.66 17.66 -24.77
CA CYS A 281 -7.10 18.65 -23.84
C CYS A 281 -6.70 19.94 -24.56
N MET A 282 -6.03 19.84 -25.70
CA MET A 282 -5.66 21.00 -26.53
C MET A 282 -6.89 21.81 -26.96
N LYS A 283 -7.94 21.11 -27.43
CA LYS A 283 -9.20 21.78 -27.84
C LYS A 283 -9.89 22.45 -26.65
N ALA A 284 -9.91 21.81 -25.48
CA ALA A 284 -10.51 22.39 -24.27
C ALA A 284 -9.74 23.63 -23.82
N ALA A 285 -8.39 23.60 -23.86
CA ALA A 285 -7.55 24.78 -23.56
C ALA A 285 -7.84 25.91 -24.54
N GLU A 286 -7.91 25.64 -25.85
CA GLU A 286 -8.21 26.63 -26.88
C GLU A 286 -9.59 27.30 -26.64
N VAL A 287 -10.61 26.49 -26.30
CA VAL A 287 -11.97 27.01 -26.03
C VAL A 287 -11.96 27.91 -24.80
N ALA A 288 -11.36 27.46 -23.68
CA ALA A 288 -11.29 28.26 -22.45
C ALA A 288 -10.58 29.59 -22.67
N LEU A 289 -9.40 29.55 -23.30
CA LEU A 289 -8.61 30.76 -23.54
C LEU A 289 -9.30 31.75 -24.48
N LYS A 290 -9.95 31.27 -25.56
CA LYS A 290 -10.77 32.13 -26.46
C LYS A 290 -11.96 32.76 -25.76
N ALA A 291 -12.52 32.10 -24.75
CA ALA A 291 -13.59 32.66 -23.92
C ALA A 291 -13.07 33.64 -22.83
N GLY A 292 -11.77 33.91 -22.78
CA GLY A 292 -11.17 34.76 -21.76
C GLY A 292 -11.06 34.08 -20.37
N THR A 293 -11.18 32.75 -20.31
CA THR A 293 -11.11 31.99 -19.06
C THR A 293 -9.72 31.35 -18.92
N SER A 294 -9.07 31.58 -17.79
CA SER A 294 -7.81 30.95 -17.45
C SER A 294 -7.99 29.44 -17.29
N CYS A 295 -6.96 28.66 -17.63
CA CYS A 295 -7.03 27.21 -17.50
C CYS A 295 -5.73 26.58 -17.01
N VAL A 296 -5.86 25.41 -16.41
CA VAL A 296 -4.74 24.59 -15.91
C VAL A 296 -4.73 23.25 -16.63
N VAL A 297 -3.61 22.92 -17.25
CA VAL A 297 -3.35 21.60 -17.85
C VAL A 297 -2.74 20.70 -16.79
N ASP A 298 -3.58 19.93 -16.12
CA ASP A 298 -3.22 18.99 -15.05
C ASP A 298 -2.88 17.61 -15.62
N ASN A 299 -1.73 17.51 -16.27
CA ASN A 299 -1.15 16.26 -16.76
C ASN A 299 0.28 16.10 -16.23
N THR A 300 0.95 15.00 -16.57
CA THR A 300 2.37 14.82 -16.19
C THR A 300 3.32 15.75 -16.93
N ASN A 301 3.00 16.12 -18.19
CA ASN A 301 3.73 17.05 -19.07
C ASN A 301 5.26 16.93 -18.95
N ARG A 302 5.75 15.67 -19.01
CA ARG A 302 7.05 15.23 -18.57
C ARG A 302 8.23 15.74 -19.42
N ASP A 303 7.99 16.01 -20.72
CA ASP A 303 9.03 16.36 -21.68
C ASP A 303 8.71 17.67 -22.41
N ILE A 304 9.75 18.29 -22.96
CA ILE A 304 9.67 19.56 -23.70
C ILE A 304 8.68 19.41 -24.86
N SER A 305 8.70 18.30 -25.56
CA SER A 305 7.84 18.07 -26.73
C SER A 305 6.36 18.10 -26.35
N THR A 306 6.01 17.55 -25.21
CA THR A 306 4.64 17.56 -24.68
C THR A 306 4.22 18.98 -24.25
N ARG A 307 5.08 19.71 -23.54
CA ARG A 307 4.80 21.09 -23.10
C ARG A 307 4.71 22.07 -24.27
N LYS A 308 5.53 21.85 -25.28
CA LYS A 308 5.55 22.68 -26.52
C LYS A 308 4.17 22.76 -27.18
N HIS A 309 3.34 21.75 -27.17
CA HIS A 309 2.00 21.82 -27.74
C HIS A 309 1.15 22.93 -27.11
N TYR A 310 1.22 23.09 -25.80
CA TYR A 310 0.47 24.13 -25.07
C TYR A 310 1.10 25.49 -25.23
N LEU A 311 2.43 25.57 -25.29
CA LEU A 311 3.16 26.81 -25.56
C LEU A 311 2.85 27.33 -26.99
N ASP A 312 2.84 26.47 -27.98
CA ASP A 312 2.52 26.84 -29.36
C ASP A 312 1.03 27.24 -29.51
N LEU A 313 0.11 26.57 -28.78
CA LEU A 313 -1.29 26.99 -28.73
C LEU A 313 -1.44 28.40 -28.18
N ALA A 314 -0.79 28.69 -27.07
CA ALA A 314 -0.86 30.03 -26.45
C ALA A 314 -0.26 31.12 -27.34
N LYS A 315 0.88 30.83 -27.99
CA LYS A 315 1.49 31.74 -28.98
C LYS A 315 0.55 32.04 -30.16
N LYS A 316 -0.13 31.00 -30.69
CA LYS A 316 -1.09 31.11 -31.79
C LYS A 316 -2.28 31.98 -31.44
N LEU A 317 -2.75 31.92 -30.19
CA LEU A 317 -3.97 32.60 -29.78
C LEU A 317 -3.75 34.11 -29.51
N GLN A 318 -2.51 34.60 -29.35
CA GLN A 318 -2.12 36.00 -29.13
C GLN A 318 -3.11 36.80 -28.26
N ILE A 319 -3.61 36.15 -27.18
CA ILE A 319 -4.66 36.75 -26.35
C ILE A 319 -4.07 37.93 -25.55
N PRO A 320 -4.53 39.17 -25.77
CA PRO A 320 -4.02 40.34 -25.04
C PRO A 320 -4.50 40.29 -23.61
N VAL A 321 -3.58 40.24 -22.66
CA VAL A 321 -3.89 40.44 -21.24
C VAL A 321 -4.01 41.95 -21.01
N ARG A 322 -5.22 42.43 -20.69
CA ARG A 322 -5.41 43.83 -20.23
C ARG A 322 -4.81 43.98 -18.84
N ARG A 323 -3.62 44.54 -18.73
CA ARG A 323 -3.20 45.20 -17.49
C ARG A 323 -3.88 46.57 -17.46
N VAL A 324 -4.87 46.76 -16.62
CA VAL A 324 -5.40 48.11 -16.31
C VAL A 324 -4.43 48.77 -15.32
N PHE A 325 -3.43 49.47 -15.86
CA PHE A 325 -2.78 50.53 -15.08
C PHE A 325 -3.61 51.82 -15.29
N LEU A 326 -4.20 52.36 -14.22
CA LEU A 326 -4.68 53.74 -14.20
C LEU A 326 -3.52 54.66 -14.53
N LEU A 327 -3.73 55.52 -15.58
CA LEU A 327 -2.85 56.55 -16.08
C LEU A 327 -1.69 56.07 -17.01
N THR A 328 -2.05 55.84 -18.22
CA THR A 328 -1.45 56.15 -19.53
C THR A 328 -1.80 55.07 -20.54
N TYR A 329 -2.46 55.44 -21.63
CA TYR A 329 -2.72 54.59 -22.79
C TYR A 329 -1.40 54.24 -23.47
N VAL A 330 -0.81 53.10 -23.10
CA VAL A 330 0.22 52.45 -23.90
C VAL A 330 -0.33 51.09 -24.31
N TYR A 331 -0.76 50.97 -25.56
CA TYR A 331 -1.01 49.68 -26.20
C TYR A 331 0.32 48.92 -26.21
N ARG A 332 0.58 48.12 -25.18
CA ARG A 332 1.54 47.03 -25.27
C ARG A 332 0.76 45.76 -25.65
N ASN A 333 1.13 45.14 -26.75
CA ASN A 333 0.74 43.78 -27.07
C ASN A 333 1.14 42.89 -25.89
N VAL A 334 0.19 42.57 -25.01
CA VAL A 334 0.45 41.74 -23.83
C VAL A 334 0.29 40.29 -24.29
N THR A 335 1.40 39.66 -24.45
CA THR A 335 1.48 38.20 -24.71
C THR A 335 0.78 37.47 -23.59
N LEU A 336 -0.01 36.43 -23.93
CA LEU A 336 -0.64 35.51 -22.98
C LEU A 336 0.39 35.03 -21.94
N CYS A 337 0.06 35.18 -20.66
CA CYS A 337 0.90 34.68 -19.60
C CYS A 337 0.83 33.15 -19.58
N ILE A 338 1.97 32.50 -19.74
CA ILE A 338 2.08 31.02 -19.66
C ILE A 338 3.00 30.70 -18.51
N ARG A 339 2.44 30.08 -17.48
CA ARG A 339 3.23 29.65 -16.33
C ARG A 339 3.37 28.13 -16.28
N CYS A 340 4.48 27.67 -15.76
CA CYS A 340 4.68 26.28 -15.41
C CYS A 340 4.68 26.13 -13.88
N ILE A 341 3.95 25.15 -13.37
CA ILE A 341 4.05 24.71 -11.98
C ILE A 341 4.63 23.31 -12.00
N GLU A 342 5.87 23.19 -11.50
CA GLU A 342 6.60 21.96 -11.40
C GLU A 342 6.42 21.34 -10.02
N PHE A 343 5.84 20.13 -9.97
CA PHE A 343 5.69 19.35 -8.73
C PHE A 343 6.93 18.52 -8.50
N VAL A 344 7.71 18.93 -7.51
CA VAL A 344 9.00 18.33 -7.16
C VAL A 344 8.81 17.18 -6.19
N GLY A 345 9.42 16.04 -6.52
CA GLY A 345 9.42 14.85 -5.67
C GLY A 345 10.15 13.69 -6.34
N SER A 346 10.71 12.81 -5.52
CA SER A 346 11.36 11.60 -6.03
C SER A 346 10.35 10.60 -6.60
N MET A 347 10.83 9.69 -7.44
CA MET A 347 10.00 8.56 -7.91
C MET A 347 9.53 7.70 -6.74
N ASP A 348 10.37 7.53 -5.71
CA ASP A 348 10.03 6.73 -4.53
C ASP A 348 8.89 7.36 -3.72
N LEU A 349 8.90 8.68 -3.53
CA LEU A 349 7.81 9.41 -2.92
C LEU A 349 6.52 9.28 -3.74
N ALA A 350 6.62 9.47 -5.05
CA ALA A 350 5.48 9.35 -5.95
C ALA A 350 4.88 7.93 -5.94
N TRP A 351 5.73 6.90 -5.90
CA TRP A 351 5.32 5.51 -5.75
C TRP A 351 4.69 5.25 -4.38
N HIS A 352 5.30 5.75 -3.31
CA HIS A 352 4.75 5.67 -1.96
C HIS A 352 3.33 6.28 -1.88
N ASN A 353 3.14 7.47 -2.43
CA ASN A 353 1.83 8.12 -2.50
C ASN A 353 0.82 7.31 -3.33
N ASN A 354 1.27 6.63 -4.39
CA ASN A 354 0.42 5.73 -5.17
C ASN A 354 -0.07 4.54 -4.35
N LEU A 355 0.82 3.91 -3.58
CA LEU A 355 0.47 2.81 -2.66
C LEU A 355 -0.46 3.29 -1.56
N TYR A 356 -0.15 4.43 -0.93
CA TYR A 356 -0.96 5.04 0.11
C TYR A 356 -2.41 5.24 -0.36
N ARG A 357 -2.62 5.96 -1.45
CA ARG A 357 -3.96 6.26 -1.95
C ARG A 357 -4.73 5.04 -2.45
N ALA A 358 -4.03 3.98 -2.91
CA ALA A 358 -4.67 2.77 -3.41
C ALA A 358 -5.08 1.80 -2.29
N TYR A 359 -4.30 1.74 -1.21
CA TYR A 359 -4.44 0.66 -0.23
C TYR A 359 -4.66 1.09 1.21
N VAL A 360 -4.16 2.25 1.62
CA VAL A 360 -4.04 2.61 3.03
C VAL A 360 -4.84 3.85 3.42
N HIS A 361 -5.09 4.75 2.46
CA HIS A 361 -5.82 5.99 2.72
C HIS A 361 -7.19 5.71 3.35
N PRO A 362 -7.53 6.29 4.50
CA PRO A 362 -8.76 6.00 5.23
C PRO A 362 -10.02 6.66 4.66
N SER A 363 -9.91 7.45 3.56
CA SER A 363 -11.02 8.24 3.04
C SER A 363 -12.22 7.38 2.62
N ILE A 364 -13.41 7.97 2.79
CA ILE A 364 -14.71 7.40 2.41
C ILE A 364 -14.88 7.36 0.88
N GLU A 365 -14.08 8.14 0.14
CA GLU A 365 -14.06 8.11 -1.33
C GLU A 365 -13.57 6.74 -1.85
N SER A 366 -14.13 6.29 -2.96
CA SER A 366 -13.71 5.05 -3.61
C SER A 366 -12.19 5.04 -3.81
N ARG A 367 -11.52 4.00 -3.31
CA ARG A 367 -10.07 3.82 -3.46
C ARG A 367 -9.71 3.90 -4.93
N ARG A 368 -8.69 4.70 -5.26
CA ARG A 368 -8.21 4.82 -6.63
C ARG A 368 -7.43 3.57 -7.02
N ASP A 369 -7.54 3.16 -8.27
CA ASP A 369 -6.71 2.07 -8.80
C ASP A 369 -5.22 2.45 -8.74
N ILE A 370 -4.41 1.44 -8.48
CA ILE A 370 -2.95 1.60 -8.48
C ILE A 370 -2.45 1.88 -9.88
N ILE A 371 -1.66 2.93 -10.04
CA ILE A 371 -0.96 3.20 -11.29
C ILE A 371 0.19 2.19 -11.43
N PRO A 372 0.34 1.50 -12.57
CA PRO A 372 1.42 0.54 -12.76
C PRO A 372 2.81 1.15 -12.61
N TYR A 373 3.74 0.43 -11.98
CA TYR A 373 5.11 0.91 -11.71
C TYR A 373 5.87 1.34 -12.96
N VAL A 374 5.59 0.68 -14.10
CA VAL A 374 6.19 1.05 -15.40
C VAL A 374 5.87 2.47 -15.83
N ALA A 375 4.75 3.06 -15.39
CA ALA A 375 4.41 4.45 -15.69
C ALA A 375 5.36 5.43 -14.99
N PHE A 376 5.80 5.10 -13.77
CA PHE A 376 6.78 5.89 -13.01
C PHE A 376 8.17 5.78 -13.62
N ILE A 377 8.59 4.58 -14.02
CA ILE A 377 9.85 4.37 -14.76
C ILE A 377 9.81 5.14 -16.08
N GLY A 378 8.72 5.02 -16.83
CA GLY A 378 8.53 5.74 -18.10
C GLY A 378 8.56 7.25 -17.94
N PHE A 379 8.01 7.78 -16.85
CA PHE A 379 8.15 9.21 -16.52
C PHE A 379 9.61 9.56 -16.22
N LYS A 380 10.26 8.85 -15.29
CA LYS A 380 11.65 9.11 -14.87
C LYS A 380 12.62 9.14 -16.05
N ASN A 381 12.48 8.18 -16.97
CA ASN A 381 13.40 8.03 -18.10
C ASN A 381 13.26 9.11 -19.18
N HIS A 382 12.11 9.80 -19.22
CA HIS A 382 11.82 10.81 -20.23
C HIS A 382 11.49 12.18 -19.63
N TYR A 383 11.74 12.36 -18.33
CA TYR A 383 11.52 13.63 -17.69
C TYR A 383 12.59 14.64 -18.10
N GLU A 384 12.11 15.78 -18.56
CA GLU A 384 12.92 16.96 -18.86
C GLU A 384 12.41 18.12 -18.00
N GLU A 385 13.28 18.64 -17.13
CA GLU A 385 12.93 19.74 -16.23
C GLU A 385 12.47 20.98 -17.03
N PRO A 386 11.33 21.60 -16.68
CA PRO A 386 10.86 22.81 -17.37
C PRO A 386 11.86 23.94 -17.30
N GLN A 387 12.07 24.65 -18.43
CA GLN A 387 13.00 25.74 -18.55
C GLN A 387 12.29 27.01 -19.08
N LEU A 388 12.68 28.19 -18.61
CA LEU A 388 12.17 29.47 -19.13
C LEU A 388 12.43 29.63 -20.64
N THR A 389 13.50 29.04 -21.14
CA THR A 389 13.86 29.03 -22.56
C THR A 389 12.84 28.31 -23.46
N GLU A 390 11.95 27.47 -22.90
CA GLU A 390 10.82 26.89 -23.64
C GLU A 390 9.77 27.95 -24.02
N GLY A 391 9.69 29.02 -23.26
CA GLY A 391 8.75 30.14 -23.49
C GLY A 391 7.75 30.35 -22.35
N PHE A 392 7.98 29.77 -21.19
CA PHE A 392 7.24 30.11 -19.97
C PHE A 392 7.61 31.50 -19.48
N SER A 393 6.62 32.25 -18.98
CA SER A 393 6.85 33.55 -18.32
C SER A 393 7.37 33.39 -16.89
N GLU A 394 6.99 32.25 -16.25
CA GLU A 394 7.37 31.94 -14.88
C GLU A 394 7.33 30.42 -14.68
N ILE A 395 8.22 29.93 -13.83
CA ILE A 395 8.22 28.53 -13.34
C ILE A 395 8.22 28.61 -11.82
N ILE A 396 7.22 27.98 -11.19
CA ILE A 396 7.11 27.84 -9.73
C ILE A 396 7.27 26.36 -9.40
N LYS A 397 8.18 26.03 -8.48
CA LYS A 397 8.32 24.68 -7.97
C LYS A 397 7.42 24.50 -6.74
N VAL A 398 6.67 23.41 -6.73
CA VAL A 398 5.84 22.99 -5.61
C VAL A 398 6.47 21.76 -4.99
N ASN A 399 7.03 21.91 -3.81
CA ASN A 399 7.55 20.80 -3.03
C ASN A 399 6.40 20.01 -2.42
N TRP A 400 6.54 18.71 -2.41
CA TRP A 400 5.51 17.87 -1.82
C TRP A 400 5.51 18.01 -0.29
N VAL A 401 4.36 18.35 0.27
CA VAL A 401 4.11 18.46 1.71
C VAL A 401 2.87 17.64 2.03
N PHE A 402 2.93 16.84 3.11
CA PHE A 402 1.76 16.12 3.56
C PHE A 402 0.69 17.07 4.10
N GLU A 403 -0.51 16.95 3.58
CA GLU A 403 -1.68 17.69 4.03
C GLU A 403 -2.80 16.67 4.34
N GLY A 404 -3.26 16.65 5.58
CA GLY A 404 -4.30 15.74 6.04
C GLY A 404 -4.41 15.72 7.57
N SER A 405 -5.33 14.92 8.09
CA SER A 405 -5.50 14.67 9.51
C SER A 405 -4.29 13.93 10.11
N GLU A 406 -4.22 13.86 11.42
CA GLU A 406 -3.18 13.11 12.11
C GLU A 406 -3.28 11.60 11.83
N GLU A 407 -4.50 11.07 11.72
CA GLU A 407 -4.73 9.67 11.34
C GLU A 407 -4.22 9.38 9.92
N GLU A 408 -4.54 10.26 8.96
CA GLU A 408 -4.04 10.16 7.60
C GLU A 408 -2.52 10.26 7.54
N ARG A 409 -1.93 11.15 8.36
CA ARG A 409 -0.48 11.28 8.51
C ARG A 409 0.14 10.00 9.07
N LYS A 410 -0.42 9.41 10.12
CA LYS A 410 0.05 8.14 10.70
C LYS A 410 0.03 7.04 9.63
N ARG A 411 -1.07 6.90 8.89
CA ARG A 411 -1.21 5.93 7.81
C ARG A 411 -0.27 6.20 6.63
N TRP A 412 -0.08 7.45 6.23
CA TRP A 412 0.87 7.81 5.19
C TRP A 412 2.32 7.56 5.60
N SER A 413 2.63 7.68 6.89
CA SER A 413 3.98 7.46 7.41
C SER A 413 4.38 5.98 7.54
N MET A 414 3.51 5.04 7.17
CA MET A 414 3.80 3.60 7.21
C MET A 414 4.83 3.19 6.15
N TRP A 415 5.50 2.08 6.39
CA TRP A 415 6.27 1.37 5.36
C TRP A 415 5.31 0.72 4.36
N LEU A 416 5.28 1.20 3.11
CA LEU A 416 4.28 0.74 2.14
C LEU A 416 4.86 -0.13 1.00
N GLN A 417 6.16 -0.37 0.96
CA GLN A 417 6.80 -1.15 -0.10
C GLN A 417 6.54 -2.64 0.08
N ILE A 418 5.78 -3.22 -0.84
CA ILE A 418 5.34 -4.63 -0.81
C ILE A 418 6.46 -5.61 -1.17
N ASP A 419 7.43 -5.20 -1.98
CA ASP A 419 8.47 -6.09 -2.53
C ASP A 419 9.75 -6.14 -1.69
N GLY A 420 9.77 -5.52 -0.51
CA GLY A 420 10.91 -5.55 0.41
C GLY A 420 12.16 -4.79 -0.08
N LYS A 421 12.06 -4.06 -1.17
CA LYS A 421 13.15 -3.29 -1.78
C LYS A 421 13.09 -1.83 -1.38
#